data_bf5cf3a5c20e1053619abbad53b3ad9a
#
_entry.id   bf5cf3a5c20e1053619abbad53b3ad9a
#
_cell.length_a   1.000
_cell.length_b   1.000
_cell.length_c   1.000
_cell.angle_alpha   90.00
_cell.angle_beta   90.00
_cell.angle_gamma   90.00
#
_symmetry.space_group_name_H-M   'P 1'
#
loop_
_entity.id
_entity.type
_entity.pdbx_description
1 polymer ?
#
loop_
_entity_poly.entity_id
_entity_poly.type
_entity_poly.pdbx_seq_one_letter_code
_entity_poly.pdbx_strand_id
1 'polypeptide(L)'
;MKTLKWGLLYTAAFLAAFVGSALLKMNSDPTHGKYNTRWDETVGKVYTDLPYGEGAANKFDLYVPADKSQDAYGLVVYLHAGGFTSGDKAGDAEMLKWLCSKGYVAAGINYTLFTEENPDASVYS
;
A
#
# COMPACT_ATOMS: atom_id res chain seq x y z
N MET A 1 15.86 2.56 -49.10
CA MET A 1 16.59 3.32 -48.03
C MET A 1 15.69 4.35 -47.31
N LYS A 2 14.85 5.14 -47.99
CA LYS A 2 13.97 6.12 -47.30
C LYS A 2 12.93 5.44 -46.37
N THR A 3 12.28 4.38 -46.83
CA THR A 3 11.28 3.62 -46.05
C THR A 3 11.85 3.01 -44.78
N LEU A 4 13.07 2.49 -44.82
CA LEU A 4 13.75 1.92 -43.65
C LEU A 4 14.04 2.99 -42.58
N LYS A 5 14.45 4.18 -43.01
CA LYS A 5 14.72 5.31 -42.09
C LYS A 5 13.42 5.76 -41.37
N TRP A 6 12.32 5.82 -42.09
CA TRP A 6 11.01 6.18 -41.49
C TRP A 6 10.53 5.09 -40.56
N GLY A 7 10.69 3.81 -40.91
CA GLY A 7 10.37 2.69 -40.03
C GLY A 7 11.13 2.75 -38.70
N LEU A 8 12.44 2.98 -38.76
CA LEU A 8 13.27 3.12 -37.57
C LEU A 8 12.85 4.33 -36.71
N LEU A 9 12.50 5.46 -37.35
CA LEU A 9 12.06 6.66 -36.63
C LEU A 9 10.73 6.40 -35.86
N TYR A 10 9.76 5.78 -36.53
CA TYR A 10 8.48 5.45 -35.87
C TYR A 10 8.66 4.44 -34.75
N THR A 11 9.50 3.43 -34.91
CA THR A 11 9.81 2.47 -33.85
C THR A 11 10.48 3.15 -32.65
N ALA A 12 11.44 4.03 -32.90
CA ALA A 12 12.10 4.77 -31.84
C ALA A 12 11.11 5.70 -31.09
N ALA A 13 10.25 6.41 -31.81
CA ALA A 13 9.22 7.27 -31.23
C ALA A 13 8.21 6.48 -30.38
N PHE A 14 7.78 5.31 -30.87
CA PHE A 14 6.89 4.42 -30.13
C PHE A 14 7.55 3.92 -28.85
N LEU A 15 8.78 3.44 -28.93
CA LEU A 15 9.53 2.97 -27.75
C LEU A 15 9.73 4.10 -26.72
N ALA A 16 10.08 5.29 -27.17
CA ALA A 16 10.25 6.44 -26.29
C ALA A 16 8.93 6.82 -25.58
N ALA A 17 7.82 6.83 -26.31
CA ALA A 17 6.50 7.10 -25.75
C ALA A 17 6.05 6.00 -24.77
N PHE A 18 6.29 4.73 -25.14
CA PHE A 18 5.94 3.58 -24.30
C PHE A 18 6.74 3.58 -22.98
N VAL A 19 8.06 3.70 -23.06
CA VAL A 19 8.94 3.75 -21.89
C VAL A 19 8.62 4.99 -21.04
N GLY A 20 8.46 6.16 -21.66
CA GLY A 20 8.11 7.38 -20.95
C GLY A 20 6.78 7.28 -20.21
N SER A 21 5.75 6.72 -20.84
CA SER A 21 4.44 6.53 -20.19
C SER A 21 4.50 5.49 -19.08
N ALA A 22 5.27 4.42 -19.26
CA ALA A 22 5.47 3.41 -18.21
C ALA A 22 6.19 4.01 -17.00
N LEU A 23 7.26 4.77 -17.21
CA LEU A 23 7.99 5.45 -16.13
C LEU A 23 7.11 6.48 -15.40
N LEU A 24 6.32 7.26 -16.13
CA LEU A 24 5.36 8.20 -15.52
C LEU A 24 4.34 7.45 -14.67
N LYS A 25 3.78 6.35 -15.18
CA LYS A 25 2.79 5.55 -14.44
C LYS A 25 3.40 4.88 -13.21
N MET A 26 4.61 4.37 -13.29
CA MET A 26 5.31 3.77 -12.14
C MET A 26 5.68 4.81 -11.07
N ASN A 27 5.92 6.06 -11.48
CA ASN A 27 6.31 7.15 -10.57
C ASN A 27 5.11 7.99 -10.12
N SER A 28 3.91 7.78 -10.67
CA SER A 28 2.70 8.44 -10.25
C SER A 28 2.00 7.60 -9.20
N ASP A 29 1.83 8.17 -8.01
CA ASP A 29 0.95 7.62 -7.01
C ASP A 29 -0.49 8.07 -7.32
N PRO A 30 -1.38 7.17 -7.80
CA PRO A 30 -2.75 7.53 -8.14
C PRO A 30 -3.59 7.89 -6.90
N THR A 31 -3.05 7.63 -5.71
CA THR A 31 -3.69 7.94 -4.43
C THR A 31 -3.14 9.21 -3.79
N HIS A 32 -2.13 9.83 -4.41
CA HIS A 32 -1.51 11.04 -3.88
C HIS A 32 -2.56 12.13 -3.57
N GLY A 33 -2.63 12.56 -2.32
CA GLY A 33 -3.61 13.53 -1.83
C GLY A 33 -5.04 13.01 -1.67
N LYS A 34 -5.38 11.80 -2.14
CA LYS A 34 -6.72 11.23 -2.02
C LYS A 34 -7.11 10.95 -0.56
N TYR A 35 -6.14 10.52 0.24
CA TYR A 35 -6.31 10.20 1.65
C TYR A 35 -5.67 11.25 2.57
N ASN A 36 -5.48 12.47 2.06
CA ASN A 36 -4.91 13.54 2.86
C ASN A 36 -5.84 13.84 4.06
N THR A 37 -5.32 13.62 5.26
CA THR A 37 -6.04 13.88 6.49
C THR A 37 -5.09 14.52 7.49
N ARG A 38 -5.57 15.54 8.19
CA ARG A 38 -4.84 16.04 9.36
C ARG A 38 -4.85 14.93 10.40
N TRP A 39 -3.65 14.54 10.84
CA TRP A 39 -3.50 13.50 11.85
C TRP A 39 -2.83 14.06 13.10
N ASP A 40 -3.54 13.96 14.21
CA ASP A 40 -3.06 14.29 15.55
C ASP A 40 -3.84 13.47 16.59
N GLU A 41 -3.49 13.63 17.87
CA GLU A 41 -4.12 12.89 18.96
C GLU A 41 -5.62 13.16 19.14
N THR A 42 -6.14 14.26 18.57
CA THR A 42 -7.58 14.57 18.59
C THR A 42 -8.37 13.77 17.56
N VAL A 43 -7.69 13.25 16.54
CA VAL A 43 -8.28 12.40 15.49
C VAL A 43 -8.22 10.92 15.89
N GLY A 44 -7.05 10.48 16.34
CA GLY A 44 -6.86 9.09 16.71
C GLY A 44 -5.48 8.79 17.24
N LYS A 45 -5.29 7.54 17.61
CA LYS A 45 -4.01 6.99 18.07
C LYS A 45 -3.62 5.79 17.23
N VAL A 46 -2.33 5.67 16.94
CA VAL A 46 -1.78 4.48 16.30
C VAL A 46 -0.96 3.66 17.30
N TYR A 47 -1.16 2.36 17.24
CA TYR A 47 -0.34 1.37 17.92
C TYR A 47 0.40 0.60 16.84
N THR A 48 1.72 0.67 16.84
CA THR A 48 2.56 0.10 15.78
C THR A 48 3.17 -1.24 16.18
N ASP A 49 3.41 -2.07 15.17
CA ASP A 49 4.14 -3.34 15.30
C ASP A 49 3.55 -4.30 16.34
N LEU A 50 2.24 -4.30 16.49
CA LEU A 50 1.56 -5.26 17.35
C LEU A 50 1.71 -6.67 16.77
N PRO A 51 2.24 -7.65 17.53
CA PRO A 51 2.41 -9.01 17.03
C PRO A 51 1.07 -9.75 17.00
N TYR A 52 0.84 -10.55 15.96
CA TYR A 52 -0.30 -11.47 15.88
C TYR A 52 0.13 -12.92 15.65
N GLY A 53 1.43 -13.17 15.53
CA GLY A 53 2.04 -14.48 15.34
C GLY A 53 3.50 -14.48 15.72
N GLU A 54 4.16 -15.63 15.57
CA GLU A 54 5.57 -15.82 15.97
C GLU A 54 6.55 -15.33 14.89
N GLY A 55 6.13 -15.18 13.65
CA GLY A 55 6.96 -14.72 12.55
C GLY A 55 7.36 -13.25 12.71
N ALA A 56 8.59 -12.91 12.33
CA ALA A 56 9.09 -11.54 12.39
C ALA A 56 8.24 -10.55 11.59
N ALA A 57 7.63 -11.02 10.49
CA ALA A 57 6.71 -10.23 9.66
C ALA A 57 5.28 -10.16 10.21
N ASN A 58 4.88 -11.03 11.16
CA ASN A 58 3.52 -11.13 11.67
C ASN A 58 3.19 -9.99 12.63
N LYS A 59 3.13 -8.78 12.09
CA LYS A 59 2.87 -7.55 12.84
C LYS A 59 1.81 -6.71 12.14
N PHE A 60 1.06 -5.95 12.91
CA PHE A 60 0.09 -5.01 12.38
C PHE A 60 0.16 -3.66 13.09
N ASP A 61 -0.31 -2.63 12.41
CA ASP A 61 -0.54 -1.32 12.99
C ASP A 61 -2.04 -1.12 13.18
N LEU A 62 -2.44 -0.67 14.37
CA LEU A 62 -3.82 -0.44 14.74
C LEU A 62 -4.07 1.06 14.93
N TYR A 63 -4.99 1.60 14.15
CA TYR A 63 -5.46 2.98 14.20
C TYR A 63 -6.80 3.04 14.89
N VAL A 64 -6.86 3.74 16.01
CA VAL A 64 -8.06 3.81 16.87
C VAL A 64 -8.55 5.26 16.95
N PRO A 65 -9.84 5.54 16.63
CA PRO A 65 -10.39 6.88 16.75
C PRO A 65 -10.27 7.45 18.17
N ALA A 66 -10.03 8.75 18.27
CA ALA A 66 -10.02 9.46 19.55
C ALA A 66 -11.43 9.60 20.13
N ASP A 67 -12.43 9.70 19.27
CA ASP A 67 -13.85 9.73 19.69
C ASP A 67 -14.23 8.42 20.38
N LYS A 68 -14.78 8.50 21.57
CA LYS A 68 -15.25 7.38 22.41
C LYS A 68 -16.76 7.39 22.61
N SER A 69 -17.48 8.17 21.81
CA SER A 69 -18.94 8.34 21.95
C SER A 69 -19.75 7.14 21.46
N GLN A 70 -19.13 6.21 20.74
CA GLN A 70 -19.79 5.03 20.19
C GLN A 70 -19.51 3.78 21.05
N ASP A 71 -20.52 2.94 21.23
CA ASP A 71 -20.39 1.66 21.94
C ASP A 71 -19.65 0.61 21.11
N ALA A 72 -19.65 0.75 19.76
CA ALA A 72 -18.97 -0.13 18.84
C ALA A 72 -18.47 0.64 17.61
N TYR A 73 -17.37 0.18 17.04
CA TYR A 73 -16.75 0.75 15.85
C TYR A 73 -16.67 -0.29 14.74
N GLY A 74 -16.86 0.15 13.49
CA GLY A 74 -16.52 -0.69 12.35
C GLY A 74 -15.03 -0.93 12.30
N LEU A 75 -14.60 -2.17 12.06
CA LEU A 75 -13.20 -2.55 11.89
C LEU A 75 -12.90 -2.76 10.41
N VAL A 76 -11.86 -2.09 9.89
CA VAL A 76 -11.29 -2.34 8.58
C VAL A 76 -9.94 -3.01 8.76
N VAL A 77 -9.80 -4.20 8.22
CA VAL A 77 -8.51 -4.92 8.15
C VAL A 77 -7.99 -4.83 6.73
N TYR A 78 -6.78 -4.32 6.57
CA TYR A 78 -6.16 -4.11 5.27
C TYR A 78 -4.84 -4.88 5.17
N LEU A 79 -4.71 -5.65 4.11
CA LEU A 79 -3.49 -6.35 3.74
C LEU A 79 -2.87 -5.62 2.55
N HIS A 80 -1.63 -5.22 2.67
CA HIS A 80 -0.94 -4.43 1.65
C HIS A 80 -0.81 -5.18 0.31
N ALA A 81 -0.79 -4.42 -0.77
CA ALA A 81 -0.52 -4.95 -2.11
C ALA A 81 0.95 -5.36 -2.25
N GLY A 82 1.27 -6.15 -3.28
CA GLY A 82 2.63 -6.58 -3.58
C GLY A 82 2.73 -8.02 -4.09
N GLY A 83 1.58 -8.64 -4.42
CA GLY A 83 1.53 -9.99 -5.00
C GLY A 83 2.11 -11.08 -4.09
N PHE A 84 2.07 -10.87 -2.78
CA PHE A 84 2.65 -11.74 -1.75
C PHE A 84 4.19 -11.84 -1.77
N THR A 85 4.86 -11.08 -2.63
CA THR A 85 6.33 -11.09 -2.76
C THR A 85 7.00 -9.81 -2.28
N SER A 86 6.22 -8.75 -2.08
CA SER A 86 6.72 -7.43 -1.68
C SER A 86 5.64 -6.60 -0.99
N GLY A 87 6.03 -5.44 -0.49
CA GLY A 87 5.15 -4.49 0.17
C GLY A 87 5.34 -4.43 1.68
N ASP A 88 4.71 -3.45 2.29
CA ASP A 88 4.72 -3.22 3.74
C ASP A 88 3.50 -2.39 4.14
N LYS A 89 2.94 -2.66 5.32
CA LYS A 89 1.81 -1.94 5.93
C LYS A 89 2.02 -0.43 6.03
N ALA A 90 3.28 0.02 6.14
CA ALA A 90 3.60 1.44 6.23
C ALA A 90 3.22 2.22 4.96
N GLY A 91 3.19 1.56 3.81
CA GLY A 91 2.75 2.17 2.54
C GLY A 91 1.29 2.62 2.54
N ASP A 92 0.46 2.03 3.39
CA ASP A 92 -0.98 2.29 3.46
C ASP A 92 -1.38 3.19 4.64
N ALA A 93 -0.41 3.70 5.41
CA ALA A 93 -0.62 4.47 6.63
C ALA A 93 -1.55 5.68 6.44
N GLU A 94 -1.43 6.43 5.35
CA GLU A 94 -2.28 7.60 5.08
C GLU A 94 -3.74 7.22 4.85
N MET A 95 -3.99 6.13 4.14
CA MET A 95 -5.35 5.60 3.94
C MET A 95 -5.94 5.12 5.27
N LEU A 96 -5.16 4.44 6.09
CA LEU A 96 -5.60 3.92 7.40
C LEU A 96 -5.91 5.06 8.39
N LYS A 97 -5.10 6.13 8.40
CA LYS A 97 -5.39 7.37 9.13
C LYS A 97 -6.68 8.01 8.66
N TRP A 98 -6.88 8.08 7.33
CA TRP A 98 -8.10 8.62 6.75
C TRP A 98 -9.33 7.81 7.16
N LEU A 99 -9.28 6.48 7.12
CA LEU A 99 -10.36 5.61 7.60
C LEU A 99 -10.64 5.85 9.10
N CYS A 100 -9.59 5.96 9.90
CA CYS A 100 -9.71 6.26 11.32
C CYS A 100 -10.38 7.63 11.57
N SER A 101 -10.05 8.65 10.75
CA SER A 101 -10.70 9.98 10.81
C SER A 101 -12.19 9.94 10.46
N LYS A 102 -12.66 8.88 9.80
CA LYS A 102 -14.08 8.64 9.50
C LYS A 102 -14.79 7.81 10.58
N GLY A 103 -14.12 7.51 11.68
CA GLY A 103 -14.69 6.77 12.82
C GLY A 103 -14.54 5.26 12.75
N TYR A 104 -13.70 4.73 11.84
CA TYR A 104 -13.38 3.31 11.80
C TYR A 104 -12.14 3.00 12.63
N VAL A 105 -12.12 1.87 13.29
CA VAL A 105 -10.87 1.24 13.70
C VAL A 105 -10.26 0.62 12.44
N ALA A 106 -8.99 0.91 12.15
CA ALA A 106 -8.32 0.39 10.97
C ALA A 106 -7.04 -0.36 11.36
N ALA A 107 -6.79 -1.49 10.73
CA ALA A 107 -5.59 -2.29 10.95
C ALA A 107 -4.88 -2.55 9.63
N GLY A 108 -3.61 -2.18 9.55
CA GLY A 108 -2.72 -2.51 8.43
C GLY A 108 -1.83 -3.68 8.81
N ILE A 109 -1.89 -4.76 8.04
CA ILE A 109 -1.28 -6.03 8.39
C ILE A 109 -0.07 -6.30 7.50
N ASN A 110 1.08 -6.59 8.11
CA ASN A 110 2.18 -7.29 7.44
C ASN A 110 1.96 -8.79 7.55
N TYR A 111 2.29 -9.51 6.51
CA TYR A 111 2.20 -10.97 6.44
C TYR A 111 3.52 -11.52 5.89
N THR A 112 3.76 -12.81 6.07
CA THR A 112 4.97 -13.47 5.58
C THR A 112 4.99 -13.46 4.06
N LEU A 113 6.04 -12.85 3.48
CA LEU A 113 6.20 -12.75 2.04
C LEU A 113 6.82 -14.03 1.47
N PHE A 114 6.40 -14.38 0.26
CA PHE A 114 7.05 -15.39 -0.54
C PHE A 114 8.46 -14.93 -0.95
N THR A 115 9.45 -15.71 -0.64
CA THR A 115 10.85 -15.49 -1.05
C THR A 115 11.46 -16.80 -1.51
N GLU A 116 12.64 -16.75 -2.14
CA GLU A 116 13.37 -17.98 -2.49
C GLU A 116 13.72 -18.82 -1.25
N GLU A 117 13.89 -18.17 -0.09
CA GLU A 117 14.17 -18.81 1.19
C GLU A 117 12.90 -19.35 1.87
N ASN A 118 11.74 -18.83 1.50
CA ASN A 118 10.44 -19.20 2.07
C ASN A 118 9.37 -19.33 0.97
N PRO A 119 9.49 -20.36 0.12
CA PRO A 119 8.62 -20.53 -1.06
C PRO A 119 7.18 -20.92 -0.73
N ASP A 120 6.90 -21.34 0.49
CA ASP A 120 5.55 -21.76 0.91
C ASP A 120 4.80 -20.66 1.68
N ALA A 121 5.42 -19.49 1.89
CA ALA A 121 4.86 -18.42 2.72
C ALA A 121 3.48 -17.96 2.24
N SER A 122 3.28 -17.86 0.93
CA SER A 122 2.00 -17.44 0.32
C SER A 122 0.85 -18.44 0.52
N VAL A 123 1.13 -19.66 0.94
CA VAL A 123 0.14 -20.74 1.13
C VAL A 123 -0.30 -20.83 2.58
N TYR A 124 0.56 -20.47 3.53
CA TYR A 124 0.36 -20.69 4.96
C TYR A 124 0.41 -19.40 5.81
N SER A 125 0.49 -18.23 5.17
CA SER A 125 0.58 -16.93 5.88
C SER A 125 -0.78 -16.38 6.25
#